data_469148a5614740c5166778341843dbcd
#
_entry.id   469148a5614740c5166778341843dbcd
#
_cell.length_a   1.000
_cell.length_b   1.000
_cell.length_c   1.000
_cell.angle_alpha   90.00
_cell.angle_beta   90.00
_cell.angle_gamma   90.00
#
_symmetry.space_group_name_H-M   'P 1'
#
loop_
_entity.id
_entity.type
_entity.pdbx_description
1 polymer ?
#
loop_
_entity_poly.entity_id
_entity_poly.type
_entity_poly.pdbx_seq_one_letter_code
_entity_poly.pdbx_strand_id
1 'polypeptide(L)'
;MRRAVAGFFALVLLAGCGSPSADLFEVVRSGADKNANVRILVSDDGSVRCNKKKPVPMGAERLLTARELARDLEKQAALGLELPSEKGSILAYRVRLEDGTIAFSDRSRGIPKSFSRLVAFTSGVAKDVCKITRD
;
A
#
# COMPACT_ATOMS: atom_id res chain seq x y z
N MET A 1 3.88 68.00 -21.30
CA MET A 1 3.88 66.57 -21.78
C MET A 1 4.16 65.64 -20.58
N ARG A 2 3.13 65.09 -19.99
CA ARG A 2 3.26 64.12 -18.85
C ARG A 2 2.93 62.75 -19.37
N ARG A 3 3.94 61.83 -19.41
CA ARG A 3 3.76 60.44 -19.76
C ARG A 3 3.49 59.65 -18.48
N ALA A 4 2.26 59.14 -18.33
CA ALA A 4 1.88 58.21 -17.29
C ALA A 4 2.34 56.79 -17.71
N VAL A 5 3.22 56.18 -16.92
CA VAL A 5 3.61 54.78 -17.06
C VAL A 5 2.67 53.99 -16.17
N ALA A 6 1.73 53.25 -16.77
CA ALA A 6 0.88 52.29 -16.07
C ALA A 6 1.65 51.00 -15.86
N GLY A 7 2.05 50.77 -14.60
CA GLY A 7 2.67 49.50 -14.21
C GLY A 7 1.63 48.39 -14.12
N PHE A 8 1.75 47.39 -14.99
CA PHE A 8 0.94 46.20 -14.98
C PHE A 8 1.53 45.21 -13.95
N PHE A 9 0.91 45.10 -12.78
CA PHE A 9 1.29 44.12 -11.77
C PHE A 9 0.66 42.77 -12.17
N ALA A 10 1.46 41.91 -12.78
CA ALA A 10 1.05 40.52 -13.08
C ALA A 10 1.06 39.70 -11.79
N LEU A 11 -0.14 39.38 -11.27
CA LEU A 11 -0.35 38.49 -10.14
C LEU A 11 -0.12 37.08 -10.62
N VAL A 12 1.05 36.50 -10.34
CA VAL A 12 1.35 35.08 -10.60
C VAL A 12 0.66 34.27 -9.52
N LEU A 13 -0.49 33.68 -9.85
CA LEU A 13 -1.17 32.68 -9.04
C LEU A 13 -0.34 31.38 -9.15
N LEU A 14 0.49 31.09 -8.15
CA LEU A 14 1.09 29.78 -7.94
C LEU A 14 -0.04 28.80 -7.59
N ALA A 15 -0.59 28.14 -8.61
CA ALA A 15 -1.39 26.94 -8.40
C ALA A 15 -0.48 25.86 -7.84
N GLY A 16 -0.43 25.73 -6.51
CA GLY A 16 0.22 24.63 -5.83
C GLY A 16 -0.56 23.34 -6.12
N CYS A 17 -0.28 22.68 -7.24
CA CYS A 17 -0.68 21.28 -7.43
C CYS A 17 0.11 20.48 -6.41
N GLY A 18 -0.51 20.16 -5.27
CA GLY A 18 0.04 19.18 -4.34
C GLY A 18 0.27 17.88 -5.09
N SER A 19 1.52 17.39 -5.10
CA SER A 19 1.82 16.08 -5.67
C SER A 19 0.99 15.01 -4.96
N PRO A 20 0.43 14.02 -5.68
CA PRO A 20 -0.24 12.89 -5.04
C PRO A 20 0.69 12.25 -4.01
N SER A 21 0.12 11.84 -2.87
CA SER A 21 0.89 11.12 -1.87
C SER A 21 1.44 9.83 -2.45
N ALA A 22 2.71 9.51 -2.12
CA ALA A 22 3.36 8.29 -2.59
C ALA A 22 2.66 7.05 -2.01
N ASP A 23 2.58 5.99 -2.80
CA ASP A 23 2.14 4.69 -2.32
C ASP A 23 3.29 4.01 -1.56
N LEU A 24 3.00 3.46 -0.39
CA LEU A 24 3.96 2.68 0.39
C LEU A 24 4.10 1.28 -0.20
N PHE A 25 2.99 0.60 -0.40
CA PHE A 25 2.93 -0.72 -1.04
C PHE A 25 1.50 -1.10 -1.45
N GLU A 26 1.41 -2.06 -2.35
CA GLU A 26 0.17 -2.73 -2.71
C GLU A 26 0.26 -4.20 -2.36
N VAL A 27 -0.76 -4.72 -1.66
CA VAL A 27 -0.89 -6.15 -1.36
C VAL A 27 -2.05 -6.73 -2.16
N VAL A 28 -1.79 -7.80 -2.90
CA VAL A 28 -2.81 -8.64 -3.51
C VAL A 28 -2.79 -9.98 -2.78
N ARG A 29 -3.85 -10.24 -2.03
CA ARG A 29 -4.11 -11.55 -1.42
C ARG A 29 -5.09 -12.31 -2.29
N SER A 30 -4.85 -13.58 -2.54
CA SER A 30 -5.71 -14.46 -3.34
C SER A 30 -5.90 -15.81 -2.67
N GLY A 31 -7.00 -16.48 -2.98
CA GLY A 31 -7.33 -17.80 -2.46
C GLY A 31 -8.68 -18.28 -2.97
N ALA A 32 -9.03 -19.52 -2.66
CA ALA A 32 -10.29 -20.13 -3.09
C ALA A 32 -11.49 -19.78 -2.20
N ASP A 33 -11.23 -19.40 -0.94
CA ASP A 33 -12.28 -19.11 0.02
C ASP A 33 -13.02 -17.80 -0.34
N LYS A 34 -14.25 -17.71 0.14
CA LYS A 34 -15.04 -16.48 0.06
C LYS A 34 -14.26 -15.33 0.73
N ASN A 35 -14.22 -14.18 0.08
CA ASN A 35 -13.49 -13.00 0.55
C ASN A 35 -11.96 -13.18 0.75
N ALA A 36 -11.37 -14.27 0.23
CA ALA A 36 -9.92 -14.44 0.21
C ALA A 36 -9.24 -13.39 -0.68
N ASN A 37 -9.87 -13.07 -1.82
CA ASN A 37 -9.33 -12.15 -2.80
C ASN A 37 -9.54 -10.70 -2.37
N VAL A 38 -8.43 -10.00 -2.13
CA VAL A 38 -8.43 -8.58 -1.81
C VAL A 38 -7.19 -7.90 -2.36
N ARG A 39 -7.38 -6.70 -2.89
CA ARG A 39 -6.31 -5.79 -3.29
C ARG A 39 -6.34 -4.57 -2.37
N ILE A 40 -5.26 -4.31 -1.68
CA ILE A 40 -5.12 -3.19 -0.75
C ILE A 40 -3.93 -2.34 -1.20
N LEU A 41 -4.20 -1.11 -1.60
CA LEU A 41 -3.19 -0.09 -1.86
C LEU A 41 -3.07 0.80 -0.64
N VAL A 42 -1.87 0.89 -0.08
CA VAL A 42 -1.55 1.67 1.12
C VAL A 42 -0.74 2.89 0.73
N SER A 43 -1.25 4.08 1.04
CA SER A 43 -0.62 5.35 0.70
C SER A 43 -0.01 6.03 1.94
N ASP A 44 1.05 6.81 1.73
CA ASP A 44 1.79 7.49 2.81
C ASP A 44 1.01 8.65 3.47
N ASP A 45 -0.12 9.04 2.89
CA ASP A 45 -1.07 9.99 3.50
C ASP A 45 -1.97 9.36 4.58
N GLY A 46 -1.84 8.07 4.84
CA GLY A 46 -2.65 7.34 5.83
C GLY A 46 -3.96 6.79 5.29
N SER A 47 -4.15 6.81 3.98
CA SER A 47 -5.31 6.19 3.34
C SER A 47 -5.01 4.80 2.77
N VAL A 48 -6.06 4.00 2.66
CA VAL A 48 -6.03 2.72 1.94
C VAL A 48 -7.14 2.67 0.91
N ARG A 49 -6.87 2.01 -0.19
CA ARG A 49 -7.85 1.71 -1.23
C ARG A 49 -8.08 0.22 -1.31
N CYS A 50 -9.30 -0.21 -1.06
CA CYS A 50 -9.72 -1.61 -1.07
C CYS A 50 -10.40 -1.95 -2.40
N ASN A 51 -9.87 -2.91 -3.16
CA ASN A 51 -10.49 -3.38 -4.41
C ASN A 51 -10.87 -2.26 -5.38
N LYS A 52 -9.99 -1.25 -5.57
CA LYS A 52 -10.22 -0.07 -6.44
C LYS A 52 -11.37 0.85 -6.00
N LYS A 53 -11.93 0.69 -4.82
CA LYS A 53 -12.91 1.62 -4.25
C LYS A 53 -12.24 2.96 -3.88
N LYS A 54 -13.02 3.93 -3.44
CA LYS A 54 -12.49 5.21 -2.95
C LYS A 54 -11.55 5.00 -1.76
N PRO A 55 -10.50 5.83 -1.61
CA PRO A 55 -9.63 5.77 -0.45
C PRO A 55 -10.40 6.02 0.84
N VAL A 56 -10.02 5.30 1.90
CA VAL A 56 -10.55 5.48 3.25
C VAL A 56 -9.39 5.59 4.25
N PRO A 57 -9.51 6.38 5.33
CA PRO A 57 -8.46 6.50 6.31
C PRO A 57 -8.28 5.20 7.10
N MET A 58 -7.02 4.83 7.40
CA MET A 58 -6.71 3.64 8.20
C MET A 58 -6.32 3.95 9.65
N GLY A 59 -6.13 5.21 10.01
CA GLY A 59 -5.69 5.64 11.33
C GLY A 59 -4.17 5.76 11.47
N ALA A 60 -3.73 6.61 12.40
CA ALA A 60 -2.31 6.96 12.57
C ALA A 60 -1.44 5.75 12.97
N GLU A 61 -1.93 4.90 13.86
CA GLU A 61 -1.21 3.71 14.32
C GLU A 61 -0.91 2.74 13.17
N ARG A 62 -1.91 2.48 12.31
CA ARG A 62 -1.73 1.63 11.13
C ARG A 62 -0.80 2.27 10.11
N LEU A 63 -0.81 3.59 9.97
CA LEU A 63 0.12 4.29 9.10
C LEU A 63 1.57 4.11 9.56
N LEU A 64 1.84 4.22 10.86
CA LEU A 64 3.18 3.96 11.40
C LEU A 64 3.63 2.52 11.12
N THR A 65 2.75 1.55 11.38
CA THR A 65 3.01 0.14 11.06
C THR A 65 3.27 -0.09 9.58
N ALA A 66 2.51 0.55 8.70
CA ALA A 66 2.69 0.46 7.25
C ALA A 66 4.05 1.00 6.79
N ARG A 67 4.48 2.14 7.34
CA ARG A 67 5.80 2.72 7.07
C ARG A 67 6.95 1.83 7.53
N GLU A 68 6.82 1.20 8.71
CA GLU A 68 7.79 0.20 9.19
C GLU A 68 7.85 -1.01 8.26
N LEU A 69 6.69 -1.55 7.89
CA LEU A 69 6.60 -2.68 6.95
C LEU A 69 7.24 -2.36 5.61
N ALA A 70 6.98 -1.18 5.04
CA ALA A 70 7.59 -0.76 3.78
C ALA A 70 9.12 -0.81 3.86
N ARG A 71 9.72 -0.27 4.93
CA ARG A 71 11.18 -0.33 5.17
C ARG A 71 11.69 -1.75 5.37
N ASP A 72 10.98 -2.55 6.17
CA ASP A 72 11.39 -3.93 6.49
C ASP A 72 11.34 -4.87 5.26
N LEU A 73 10.50 -4.54 4.27
CA LEU A 73 10.29 -5.34 3.06
C LEU A 73 11.11 -4.87 1.85
N GLU A 74 11.69 -3.67 1.91
CA GLU A 74 12.38 -3.02 0.79
C GLU A 74 13.48 -3.92 0.19
N LYS A 75 14.33 -4.49 1.03
CA LYS A 75 15.43 -5.35 0.59
C LYS A 75 14.95 -6.61 -0.13
N GLN A 76 13.93 -7.27 0.40
CA GLN A 76 13.36 -8.48 -0.21
C GLN A 76 12.63 -8.14 -1.52
N ALA A 77 11.98 -6.99 -1.59
CA ALA A 77 11.33 -6.51 -2.80
C ALA A 77 12.36 -6.18 -3.90
N ALA A 78 13.43 -5.49 -3.55
CA ALA A 78 14.53 -5.18 -4.49
C ALA A 78 15.19 -6.45 -5.07
N LEU A 79 15.23 -7.53 -4.28
CA LEU A 79 15.70 -8.85 -4.72
C LEU A 79 14.65 -9.64 -5.51
N GLY A 80 13.41 -9.17 -5.58
CA GLY A 80 12.31 -9.92 -6.22
C GLY A 80 12.02 -11.26 -5.55
N LEU A 81 12.06 -11.30 -4.21
CA LEU A 81 11.97 -12.57 -3.46
C LEU A 81 10.63 -13.26 -3.68
N GLU A 82 10.68 -14.48 -4.21
CA GLU A 82 9.54 -15.37 -4.36
C GLU A 82 9.77 -16.66 -3.56
N LEU A 83 8.88 -16.94 -2.61
CA LEU A 83 8.90 -18.17 -1.84
C LEU A 83 7.89 -19.15 -2.42
N PRO A 84 8.28 -20.40 -2.71
CA PRO A 84 7.36 -21.40 -3.24
C PRO A 84 6.20 -21.67 -2.30
N SER A 85 5.01 -21.93 -2.87
CA SER A 85 3.87 -22.42 -2.11
C SER A 85 4.09 -23.88 -1.72
N GLU A 86 3.75 -24.20 -0.49
CA GLU A 86 3.73 -25.57 0.00
C GLU A 86 2.33 -26.19 -0.13
N LYS A 87 2.29 -27.53 -0.12
CA LYS A 87 1.03 -28.28 -0.13
C LYS A 87 0.13 -27.84 1.04
N GLY A 88 -1.13 -27.56 0.74
CA GLY A 88 -2.10 -27.11 1.72
C GLY A 88 -2.12 -25.58 1.94
N SER A 89 -1.36 -24.82 1.13
CA SER A 89 -1.53 -23.36 1.08
C SER A 89 -2.93 -22.99 0.63
N ILE A 90 -3.58 -22.08 1.35
CA ILE A 90 -4.93 -21.59 1.04
C ILE A 90 -4.93 -20.12 0.62
N LEU A 91 -3.88 -19.37 0.96
CA LEU A 91 -3.70 -17.98 0.60
C LEU A 91 -2.35 -17.75 -0.06
N ALA A 92 -2.37 -16.95 -1.11
CA ALA A 92 -1.17 -16.42 -1.75
C ALA A 92 -1.13 -14.90 -1.61
N TYR A 93 0.07 -14.35 -1.47
CA TYR A 93 0.33 -12.93 -1.32
C TYR A 93 1.31 -12.48 -2.40
N ARG A 94 0.97 -11.39 -3.06
CA ARG A 94 1.88 -10.64 -3.92
C ARG A 94 1.92 -9.20 -3.43
N VAL A 95 3.12 -8.71 -3.16
CA VAL A 95 3.32 -7.38 -2.58
C VAL A 95 4.21 -6.59 -3.51
N ARG A 96 3.74 -5.46 -3.98
CA ARG A 96 4.49 -4.53 -4.80
C ARG A 96 4.90 -3.32 -3.96
N LEU A 97 6.20 -3.06 -3.90
CA LEU A 97 6.81 -1.85 -3.37
C LEU A 97 7.43 -1.05 -4.52
N GLU A 98 8.00 0.12 -4.20
CA GLU A 98 8.67 0.96 -5.20
C GLU A 98 9.80 0.20 -5.92
N ASP A 99 10.65 -0.52 -5.18
CA ASP A 99 11.84 -1.18 -5.69
C ASP A 99 11.63 -2.60 -6.23
N GLY A 100 10.43 -3.14 -6.13
CA GLY A 100 10.17 -4.50 -6.63
C GLY A 100 8.97 -5.20 -6.02
N THR A 101 8.94 -6.51 -6.19
CA THR A 101 7.81 -7.35 -5.81
C THR A 101 8.26 -8.54 -4.97
N ILE A 102 7.44 -8.90 -4.00
CA ILE A 102 7.57 -10.10 -3.17
C ILE A 102 6.38 -11.00 -3.44
N ALA A 103 6.59 -12.31 -3.49
CA ALA A 103 5.51 -13.30 -3.58
C ALA A 103 5.74 -14.46 -2.61
N PHE A 104 4.71 -14.87 -1.92
CA PHE A 104 4.73 -15.99 -0.98
C PHE A 104 3.31 -16.50 -0.71
N SER A 105 3.19 -17.62 0.01
CA SER A 105 1.92 -18.14 0.48
C SER A 105 1.91 -18.29 2.00
N ASP A 106 0.74 -18.54 2.58
CA ASP A 106 0.56 -18.74 4.02
C ASP A 106 1.36 -19.94 4.57
N ARG A 107 1.79 -20.88 3.71
CA ARG A 107 2.61 -22.04 4.07
C ARG A 107 3.95 -22.12 3.34
N SER A 108 4.45 -21.02 2.80
CA SER A 108 5.81 -20.99 2.27
C SER A 108 6.82 -21.26 3.38
N ARG A 109 7.89 -22.02 3.06
CA ARG A 109 8.98 -22.26 4.02
C ARG A 109 9.88 -21.04 4.14
N GLY A 110 10.44 -20.84 5.33
CA GLY A 110 11.40 -19.79 5.57
C GLY A 110 10.80 -18.38 5.49
N ILE A 111 9.51 -18.23 5.81
CA ILE A 111 8.84 -16.93 5.81
C ILE A 111 9.54 -15.99 6.81
N PRO A 112 10.09 -14.85 6.36
CA PRO A 112 10.65 -13.84 7.25
C PRO A 112 9.60 -13.28 8.22
N LYS A 113 10.03 -12.81 9.39
CA LYS A 113 9.14 -12.19 10.38
C LYS A 113 8.36 -10.99 9.82
N SER A 114 8.99 -10.20 8.94
CA SER A 114 8.35 -9.07 8.26
C SER A 114 7.16 -9.51 7.40
N PHE A 115 7.22 -10.69 6.76
CA PHE A 115 6.09 -11.22 5.97
C PHE A 115 4.93 -11.64 6.85
N SER A 116 5.20 -12.26 8.00
CA SER A 116 4.15 -12.60 8.98
C SER A 116 3.47 -11.34 9.54
N ARG A 117 4.24 -10.27 9.80
CA ARG A 117 3.70 -8.96 10.19
C ARG A 117 2.83 -8.35 9.07
N LEU A 118 3.26 -8.47 7.82
CA LEU A 118 2.48 -8.02 6.67
C LEU A 118 1.15 -8.78 6.54
N VAL A 119 1.15 -10.10 6.74
CA VAL A 119 -0.07 -10.93 6.74
C VAL A 119 -1.05 -10.44 7.82
N ALA A 120 -0.57 -10.22 9.04
CA ALA A 120 -1.38 -9.70 10.13
C ALA A 120 -1.94 -8.30 9.82
N PHE A 121 -1.11 -7.39 9.31
CA PHE A 121 -1.52 -6.05 8.87
C PHE A 121 -2.61 -6.12 7.78
N THR A 122 -2.38 -6.92 6.73
CA THR A 122 -3.32 -7.10 5.62
C THR A 122 -4.67 -7.62 6.10
N SER A 123 -4.67 -8.61 7.00
CA SER A 123 -5.89 -9.18 7.57
C SER A 123 -6.66 -8.17 8.44
N GLY A 124 -5.95 -7.40 9.26
CA GLY A 124 -6.52 -6.33 10.07
C GLY A 124 -7.14 -5.22 9.22
N VAL A 125 -6.44 -4.74 8.21
CA VAL A 125 -6.95 -3.72 7.28
C VAL A 125 -8.16 -4.24 6.50
N ALA A 126 -8.09 -5.47 5.97
CA ALA A 126 -9.19 -6.07 5.23
C ALA A 126 -10.46 -6.13 6.10
N LYS A 127 -10.35 -6.59 7.33
CA LYS A 127 -11.47 -6.72 8.27
C LYS A 127 -12.00 -5.37 8.75
N ASP A 128 -11.12 -4.54 9.33
CA ASP A 128 -11.53 -3.37 10.09
C ASP A 128 -11.79 -2.15 9.21
N VAL A 129 -11.03 -1.99 8.13
CA VAL A 129 -11.08 -0.82 7.24
C VAL A 129 -11.86 -1.13 5.96
N CYS A 130 -11.52 -2.22 5.28
CA CYS A 130 -12.19 -2.64 4.04
C CYS A 130 -13.54 -3.32 4.25
N LYS A 131 -13.86 -3.74 5.50
CA LYS A 131 -15.07 -4.50 5.85
C LYS A 131 -15.20 -5.81 5.08
N ILE A 132 -14.08 -6.47 4.84
CA ILE A 132 -13.98 -7.77 4.14
C ILE A 132 -13.56 -8.82 5.16
N THR A 133 -14.51 -9.61 5.64
CA THR A 133 -14.27 -10.70 6.60
C THR A 133 -14.21 -12.02 5.87
N ARG A 134 -13.23 -12.85 6.19
CA ARG A 134 -13.21 -14.27 5.80
C ARG A 134 -13.96 -15.06 6.87
N ASP A 135 -14.84 -15.95 6.42
CA ASP A 135 -15.55 -16.90 7.27
C ASP A 135 -14.64 -18.08 7.61
#